data_291d1a25cec8e7cce44b913de4842649
#
_entry.id   291d1a25cec8e7cce44b913de4842649
#
_cell.length_a   1.000
_cell.length_b   1.000
_cell.length_c   1.000
_cell.angle_alpha   90.00
_cell.angle_beta   90.00
_cell.angle_gamma   90.00
#
_symmetry.space_group_name_H-M   'P 1'
#
loop_
_entity.id
_entity.type
_entity.pdbx_description
1 polymer ?
#
loop_
_entity_poly.entity_id
_entity_poly.type
_entity_poly.pdbx_seq_one_letter_code
_entity_poly.pdbx_strand_id
1 'polypeptide(L)'
;MKYNIYKYLIILILIVFSKSQISNAKTENEAFVGNAEAKVIIIEYASMTCNHCATFHKEIYPEIKKNFIDTNKIKFIYRDFPLDKQALFASVLAKCAPKEKYFDFVKLILNTQKKWISNDDSFIEKLTNIGKLAGLKEDKINSCFTDEK
;
A
#
# COMPACT_ATOMS: atom_id res chain seq x y z
N MET A 1 -24.49 8.42 54.58
CA MET A 1 -23.54 9.29 53.86
C MET A 1 -22.53 8.50 53.01
N LYS A 2 -22.09 7.31 53.35
CA LYS A 2 -21.14 6.47 52.57
C LYS A 2 -21.68 5.99 51.20
N TYR A 3 -22.99 5.69 51.11
CA TYR A 3 -23.61 5.13 49.89
C TYR A 3 -23.59 6.09 48.67
N ASN A 4 -23.63 7.38 48.89
CA ASN A 4 -23.59 8.37 47.80
C ASN A 4 -22.19 8.52 47.18
N ILE A 5 -21.14 8.30 47.93
CA ILE A 5 -19.75 8.41 47.44
C ILE A 5 -19.46 7.30 46.41
N TYR A 6 -19.92 6.07 46.67
CA TYR A 6 -19.75 4.95 45.71
C TYR A 6 -20.51 5.18 44.41
N LYS A 7 -21.68 5.81 44.47
CA LYS A 7 -22.47 6.15 43.27
C LYS A 7 -21.73 7.14 42.38
N TYR A 8 -21.12 8.18 42.94
CA TYR A 8 -20.34 9.15 42.20
C TYR A 8 -19.02 8.56 41.68
N LEU A 9 -18.38 7.66 42.43
CA LEU A 9 -17.20 6.92 41.99
C LEU A 9 -17.49 6.02 40.79
N ILE A 10 -18.60 5.30 40.77
CA ILE A 10 -19.02 4.46 39.65
C ILE A 10 -19.31 5.31 38.39
N ILE A 11 -19.99 6.45 38.58
CA ILE A 11 -20.29 7.38 37.48
C ILE A 11 -18.98 7.97 36.91
N LEU A 12 -18.03 8.32 37.76
CA LEU A 12 -16.74 8.84 37.36
C LEU A 12 -15.93 7.78 36.57
N ILE A 13 -15.94 6.53 37.01
CA ILE A 13 -15.30 5.41 36.31
C ILE A 13 -15.95 5.17 34.95
N LEU A 14 -17.28 5.22 34.84
CA LEU A 14 -18.00 5.06 33.57
C LEU A 14 -17.69 6.19 32.58
N ILE A 15 -17.51 7.43 33.05
CA ILE A 15 -17.14 8.58 32.21
C ILE A 15 -15.69 8.46 31.72
N VAL A 16 -14.79 7.92 32.54
CA VAL A 16 -13.39 7.72 32.13
C VAL A 16 -13.25 6.59 31.09
N PHE A 17 -14.06 5.52 31.22
CA PHE A 17 -14.08 4.42 30.26
C PHE A 17 -14.77 4.74 28.93
N SER A 18 -15.61 5.78 28.86
CA SER A 18 -16.34 6.15 27.64
C SER A 18 -15.53 6.97 26.64
N LYS A 19 -14.25 7.28 26.90
CA LYS A 19 -13.34 7.76 25.87
C LYS A 19 -12.93 6.60 24.97
N SER A 20 -13.88 6.14 24.13
CA SER A 20 -13.56 5.29 23.00
C SER A 20 -12.50 6.00 22.18
N GLN A 21 -11.30 5.49 22.22
CA GLN A 21 -10.22 5.89 21.32
C GLN A 21 -10.70 5.52 19.92
N ILE A 22 -11.29 6.48 19.20
CA ILE A 22 -11.43 6.36 17.75
C ILE A 22 -9.98 6.33 17.25
N SER A 23 -9.50 5.11 17.00
CA SER A 23 -8.23 4.89 16.32
C SER A 23 -8.41 5.42 14.90
N ASN A 24 -8.10 6.67 14.69
CA ASN A 24 -7.88 7.20 13.35
C ASN A 24 -6.70 6.41 12.79
N ALA A 25 -6.98 5.44 11.93
CA ALA A 25 -5.96 4.75 11.15
C ALA A 25 -5.22 5.82 10.36
N LYS A 26 -4.00 6.14 10.82
CA LYS A 26 -3.19 7.25 10.34
C LYS A 26 -2.70 6.92 8.92
N THR A 27 -3.38 7.45 7.90
CA THR A 27 -2.96 7.35 6.48
C THR A 27 -1.93 8.44 6.10
N GLU A 28 -1.40 9.17 7.07
CA GLU A 28 -0.58 10.37 6.83
C GLU A 28 0.76 10.09 6.12
N ASN A 29 1.30 8.87 6.19
CA ASN A 29 2.57 8.52 5.56
C ASN A 29 2.43 7.54 4.38
N GLU A 30 1.21 7.18 3.98
CA GLU A 30 1.00 6.25 2.89
C GLU A 30 1.14 6.95 1.53
N ALA A 31 1.72 6.24 0.57
CA ALA A 31 1.74 6.71 -0.81
C ALA A 31 0.32 6.71 -1.37
N PHE A 32 -0.10 7.83 -1.92
CA PHE A 32 -1.40 7.98 -2.57
C PHE A 32 -1.29 8.77 -3.86
N VAL A 33 -2.33 8.65 -4.69
CA VAL A 33 -2.56 9.51 -5.85
C VAL A 33 -3.94 10.15 -5.77
N GLY A 34 -4.12 11.29 -6.40
CA GLY A 34 -5.34 12.09 -6.35
C GLY A 34 -5.30 13.15 -5.26
N ASN A 35 -6.46 13.55 -4.77
CA ASN A 35 -6.60 14.66 -3.82
C ASN A 35 -6.49 14.17 -2.37
N ALA A 36 -5.54 14.69 -1.62
CA ALA A 36 -5.33 14.38 -0.20
C ALA A 36 -6.58 14.66 0.66
N GLU A 37 -7.33 15.71 0.31
CA GLU A 37 -8.52 16.20 1.03
C GLU A 37 -9.84 15.63 0.47
N ALA A 38 -9.76 14.63 -0.43
CA ALA A 38 -10.98 14.04 -1.00
C ALA A 38 -11.80 13.36 0.10
N LYS A 39 -13.12 13.55 0.04
CA LYS A 39 -14.08 12.90 0.96
C LYS A 39 -14.17 11.39 0.73
N VAL A 40 -13.86 10.93 -0.47
CA VAL A 40 -13.88 9.52 -0.85
C VAL A 40 -12.45 9.02 -0.93
N ILE A 41 -12.16 7.98 -0.17
CA ILE A 41 -10.86 7.29 -0.18
C ILE A 41 -11.07 5.88 -0.68
N ILE A 42 -10.34 5.49 -1.72
CA ILE A 42 -10.28 4.12 -2.20
C ILE A 42 -8.96 3.53 -1.73
N ILE A 43 -9.01 2.39 -1.04
CA ILE A 43 -7.84 1.66 -0.60
C ILE A 43 -7.86 0.30 -1.30
N GLU A 44 -6.83 0.05 -2.10
CA GLU A 44 -6.61 -1.23 -2.74
C GLU A 44 -5.61 -2.05 -1.91
N TYR A 45 -6.01 -3.21 -1.43
CA TYR A 45 -5.10 -4.22 -0.87
C TYR A 45 -4.79 -5.23 -1.97
N ALA A 46 -3.56 -5.26 -2.45
CA ALA A 46 -3.19 -6.09 -3.59
C ALA A 46 -1.84 -6.79 -3.41
N SER A 47 -1.74 -7.97 -4.02
CA SER A 47 -0.49 -8.71 -4.13
C SER A 47 0.08 -8.57 -5.54
N MET A 48 1.38 -8.38 -5.61
CA MET A 48 2.10 -8.26 -6.89
C MET A 48 2.06 -9.57 -7.72
N THR A 49 1.75 -10.73 -7.13
CA THR A 49 1.58 -12.01 -7.83
C THR A 49 0.13 -12.33 -8.15
N CYS A 50 -0.83 -11.52 -7.69
CA CYS A 50 -2.26 -11.76 -7.91
C CYS A 50 -2.68 -11.40 -9.34
N ASN A 51 -3.16 -12.37 -10.10
CA ASN A 51 -3.65 -12.18 -11.48
C ASN A 51 -4.83 -11.21 -11.56
N HIS A 52 -5.76 -11.27 -10.60
CA HIS A 52 -6.92 -10.38 -10.57
C HIS A 52 -6.50 -8.94 -10.29
N CYS A 53 -5.48 -8.73 -9.45
CA CYS A 53 -4.92 -7.41 -9.19
C CYS A 53 -4.26 -6.83 -10.46
N ALA A 54 -3.53 -7.66 -11.21
CA ALA A 54 -2.96 -7.24 -12.49
C ALA A 54 -4.05 -6.87 -13.52
N THR A 55 -5.12 -7.67 -13.59
CA THR A 55 -6.28 -7.38 -14.47
C THR A 55 -6.94 -6.06 -14.06
N PHE A 56 -7.15 -5.82 -12.77
CA PHE A 56 -7.68 -4.56 -12.26
C PHE A 56 -6.83 -3.37 -12.69
N HIS A 57 -5.50 -3.47 -12.52
CA HIS A 57 -4.58 -2.39 -12.92
C HIS A 57 -4.48 -2.18 -14.43
N LYS A 58 -4.75 -3.21 -15.21
CA LYS A 58 -4.74 -3.13 -16.67
C LYS A 58 -6.04 -2.55 -17.24
N GLU A 59 -7.19 -2.96 -16.70
CA GLU A 59 -8.50 -2.74 -17.33
C GLU A 59 -9.36 -1.71 -16.58
N ILE A 60 -9.31 -1.68 -15.24
CA ILE A 60 -10.22 -0.88 -14.42
C ILE A 60 -9.52 0.37 -13.87
N TYR A 61 -8.32 0.22 -13.35
CA TYR A 61 -7.58 1.34 -12.75
C TYR A 61 -7.39 2.54 -13.70
N PRO A 62 -7.14 2.38 -15.03
CA PRO A 62 -7.04 3.50 -15.95
C PRO A 62 -8.32 4.35 -16.00
N GLU A 63 -9.50 3.72 -15.93
CA GLU A 63 -10.78 4.43 -15.92
C GLU A 63 -11.02 5.15 -14.58
N ILE A 64 -10.67 4.50 -13.46
CA ILE A 64 -10.70 5.15 -12.15
C ILE A 64 -9.75 6.35 -12.14
N LYS A 65 -8.54 6.18 -12.67
CA LYS A 65 -7.56 7.25 -12.74
C LYS A 65 -8.09 8.43 -13.52
N LYS A 66 -8.53 8.20 -14.75
CA LYS A 66 -9.05 9.24 -15.66
C LYS A 66 -10.25 9.99 -15.09
N ASN A 67 -11.23 9.26 -14.53
CA ASN A 67 -12.53 9.83 -14.18
C ASN A 67 -12.61 10.37 -12.75
N PHE A 68 -11.72 9.92 -11.86
CA PHE A 68 -11.81 10.23 -10.43
C PHE A 68 -10.50 10.74 -9.83
N ILE A 69 -9.35 10.11 -10.14
CA ILE A 69 -8.06 10.52 -9.57
C ILE A 69 -7.59 11.83 -10.21
N ASP A 70 -7.49 11.87 -11.54
CA ASP A 70 -6.99 13.04 -12.30
C ASP A 70 -7.97 14.22 -12.23
N THR A 71 -9.22 13.97 -11.84
CA THR A 71 -10.24 15.00 -11.60
C THR A 71 -10.35 15.41 -10.12
N ASN A 72 -9.42 14.97 -9.28
CA ASN A 72 -9.34 15.30 -7.84
C ASN A 72 -10.58 14.93 -7.01
N LYS A 73 -11.39 13.95 -7.47
CA LYS A 73 -12.61 13.52 -6.75
C LYS A 73 -12.33 12.53 -5.63
N ILE A 74 -11.24 11.76 -5.75
CA ILE A 74 -10.87 10.73 -4.78
C ILE A 74 -9.40 10.82 -4.39
N LYS A 75 -9.09 10.21 -3.24
CA LYS A 75 -7.76 9.78 -2.82
C LYS A 75 -7.64 8.27 -3.03
N PHE A 76 -6.67 7.83 -3.81
CA PHE A 76 -6.42 6.41 -4.05
C PHE A 76 -5.13 5.99 -3.35
N ILE A 77 -5.20 4.94 -2.53
CA ILE A 77 -4.09 4.37 -1.76
C ILE A 77 -3.91 2.92 -2.21
N TYR A 78 -2.66 2.54 -2.51
CA TYR A 78 -2.29 1.15 -2.72
C TYR A 78 -1.60 0.61 -1.46
N ARG A 79 -2.08 -0.52 -0.96
CA ARG A 79 -1.48 -1.23 0.18
C ARG A 79 -1.01 -2.60 -0.25
N ASP A 80 0.27 -2.86 -0.05
CA ASP A 80 0.84 -4.18 -0.30
C ASP A 80 0.20 -5.23 0.61
N PHE A 81 -0.26 -6.31 0.00
CA PHE A 81 -0.74 -7.52 0.66
C PHE A 81 -0.05 -8.75 0.04
N PRO A 82 1.27 -8.95 0.28
CA PRO A 82 2.02 -10.01 -0.36
C PRO A 82 1.52 -11.37 0.08
N LEU A 83 1.13 -12.21 -0.90
CA LEU A 83 0.62 -13.57 -0.67
C LEU A 83 1.74 -14.63 -0.66
N ASP A 84 2.94 -14.26 -1.16
CA ASP A 84 4.07 -15.14 -1.27
C ASP A 84 5.40 -14.35 -1.28
N LYS A 85 6.53 -15.09 -1.27
CA LYS A 85 7.89 -14.52 -1.29
C LYS A 85 8.12 -13.61 -2.51
N GLN A 86 7.65 -14.00 -3.69
CA GLN A 86 7.86 -13.21 -4.91
C GLN A 86 7.09 -11.89 -4.85
N ALA A 87 5.85 -11.91 -4.35
CA ALA A 87 5.07 -10.71 -4.14
C ALA A 87 5.74 -9.75 -3.15
N LEU A 88 6.37 -10.29 -2.08
CA LEU A 88 7.11 -9.48 -1.11
C LEU A 88 8.27 -8.75 -1.77
N PHE A 89 9.14 -9.48 -2.51
CA PHE A 89 10.27 -8.88 -3.23
C PHE A 89 9.81 -7.84 -4.27
N ALA A 90 8.72 -8.12 -4.98
CA ALA A 90 8.14 -7.18 -5.94
C ALA A 90 7.62 -5.90 -5.27
N SER A 91 7.01 -6.02 -4.09
CA SER A 91 6.59 -4.87 -3.28
C SER A 91 7.78 -4.06 -2.76
N VAL A 92 8.85 -4.74 -2.32
CA VAL A 92 10.11 -4.09 -1.93
C VAL A 92 10.70 -3.33 -3.11
N LEU A 93 10.75 -3.92 -4.31
CA LEU A 93 11.23 -3.23 -5.52
C LEU A 93 10.41 -1.96 -5.81
N ALA A 94 9.09 -2.01 -5.71
CA ALA A 94 8.25 -0.84 -5.91
C ALA A 94 8.57 0.29 -4.91
N LYS A 95 8.79 -0.07 -3.64
CA LYS A 95 9.17 0.88 -2.57
C LYS A 95 10.60 1.41 -2.69
N CYS A 96 11.45 0.71 -3.44
CA CYS A 96 12.81 1.13 -3.75
C CYS A 96 12.86 2.34 -4.71
N ALA A 97 11.79 2.52 -5.49
CA ALA A 97 11.65 3.64 -6.39
C ALA A 97 11.51 4.97 -5.62
N PRO A 98 11.88 6.10 -6.24
CA PRO A 98 11.52 7.41 -5.73
C PRO A 98 10.01 7.50 -5.46
N LYS A 99 9.63 8.22 -4.40
CA LYS A 99 8.23 8.29 -3.93
C LYS A 99 7.25 8.69 -5.04
N GLU A 100 7.64 9.62 -5.87
CA GLU A 100 6.85 10.11 -7.01
C GLU A 100 6.67 9.08 -8.13
N LYS A 101 7.53 8.04 -8.19
CA LYS A 101 7.48 6.95 -9.17
C LYS A 101 6.86 5.66 -8.63
N TYR A 102 6.49 5.63 -7.34
CA TYR A 102 5.99 4.42 -6.69
C TYR A 102 4.83 3.77 -7.46
N PHE A 103 3.81 4.55 -7.82
CA PHE A 103 2.65 4.02 -8.56
C PHE A 103 2.98 3.56 -9.98
N ASP A 104 3.96 4.19 -10.63
CA ASP A 104 4.46 3.73 -11.93
C ASP A 104 5.14 2.37 -11.80
N PHE A 105 5.89 2.14 -10.72
CA PHE A 105 6.51 0.85 -10.42
C PHE A 105 5.47 -0.22 -10.07
N VAL A 106 4.47 0.09 -9.25
CA VAL A 106 3.34 -0.81 -8.97
C VAL A 106 2.69 -1.26 -10.27
N LYS A 107 2.34 -0.31 -11.14
CA LYS A 107 1.75 -0.58 -12.46
C LYS A 107 2.66 -1.43 -13.34
N LEU A 108 3.95 -1.09 -13.42
CA LEU A 108 4.93 -1.82 -14.23
C LEU A 108 5.04 -3.28 -13.79
N ILE A 109 5.20 -3.52 -12.49
CA ILE A 109 5.38 -4.85 -11.91
C ILE A 109 4.12 -5.71 -12.14
N LEU A 110 2.93 -5.16 -11.85
CA LEU A 110 1.66 -5.86 -12.08
C LEU A 110 1.44 -6.19 -13.56
N ASN A 111 1.71 -5.25 -14.46
CA ASN A 111 1.52 -5.46 -15.90
C ASN A 111 2.55 -6.41 -16.54
N THR A 112 3.65 -6.68 -15.83
CA THR A 112 4.72 -7.56 -16.32
C THR A 112 4.81 -8.88 -15.57
N GLN A 113 3.79 -9.28 -14.80
CA GLN A 113 3.79 -10.51 -13.97
C GLN A 113 4.32 -11.74 -14.72
N LYS A 114 3.86 -11.96 -15.95
CA LYS A 114 4.29 -13.12 -16.79
C LYS A 114 5.78 -13.12 -17.13
N LYS A 115 6.49 -11.98 -16.95
CA LYS A 115 7.92 -11.86 -17.28
C LYS A 115 8.81 -12.16 -16.08
N TRP A 116 8.31 -12.02 -14.85
CA TRP A 116 9.14 -12.13 -13.67
C TRP A 116 8.69 -13.22 -12.69
N ILE A 117 7.40 -13.60 -12.65
CA ILE A 117 6.96 -14.73 -11.84
C ILE A 117 7.59 -16.02 -12.37
N SER A 118 8.14 -16.83 -11.49
CA SER A 118 8.79 -18.11 -11.83
C SER A 118 8.63 -19.12 -10.70
N ASN A 119 8.86 -20.40 -11.03
CA ASN A 119 8.76 -21.50 -10.06
C ASN A 119 10.04 -21.68 -9.23
N ASP A 120 11.07 -20.89 -9.49
CA ASP A 120 12.39 -20.90 -8.86
C ASP A 120 12.82 -19.50 -8.41
N ASP A 121 14.01 -19.35 -7.85
CA ASP A 121 14.53 -18.08 -7.38
C ASP A 121 14.97 -17.11 -8.51
N SER A 122 14.82 -17.49 -9.80
CA SER A 122 15.15 -16.59 -10.93
C SER A 122 14.27 -15.34 -10.97
N PHE A 123 13.17 -15.29 -10.21
CA PHE A 123 12.33 -14.10 -10.08
C PHE A 123 13.12 -12.89 -9.54
N ILE A 124 14.14 -13.10 -8.70
CA ILE A 124 14.97 -12.02 -8.15
C ILE A 124 15.72 -11.31 -9.27
N GLU A 125 16.39 -12.07 -10.15
CA GLU A 125 17.10 -11.52 -11.31
C GLU A 125 16.14 -10.82 -12.26
N LYS A 126 14.98 -11.43 -12.53
CA LYS A 126 13.96 -10.85 -13.42
C LYS A 126 13.40 -9.54 -12.86
N LEU A 127 13.13 -9.46 -11.56
CA LEU A 127 12.71 -8.21 -10.89
C LEU A 127 13.82 -7.16 -10.92
N THR A 128 15.08 -7.56 -10.71
CA THR A 128 16.25 -6.68 -10.83
C THR A 128 16.31 -6.07 -12.22
N ASN A 129 16.15 -6.88 -13.27
CA ASN A 129 16.15 -6.42 -14.66
C ASN A 129 14.98 -5.44 -14.93
N ILE A 130 13.79 -5.68 -14.38
CA ILE A 130 12.66 -4.74 -14.48
C ILE A 130 13.00 -3.42 -13.78
N GLY A 131 13.58 -3.47 -12.58
CA GLY A 131 14.01 -2.29 -11.85
C GLY A 131 15.04 -1.46 -12.62
N LYS A 132 16.02 -2.13 -13.23
CA LYS A 132 17.07 -1.49 -14.07
C LYS A 132 16.45 -0.82 -15.31
N LEU A 133 15.56 -1.51 -16.00
CA LEU A 133 14.84 -0.94 -17.16
C LEU A 133 13.98 0.27 -16.78
N ALA A 134 13.47 0.30 -15.55
CA ALA A 134 12.72 1.43 -14.99
C ALA A 134 13.61 2.55 -14.42
N GLY A 135 14.96 2.41 -14.54
CA GLY A 135 15.94 3.43 -14.19
C GLY A 135 16.52 3.36 -12.79
N LEU A 136 16.31 2.26 -12.04
CA LEU A 136 17.02 2.03 -10.78
C LEU A 136 18.43 1.49 -11.04
N LYS A 137 19.38 1.93 -10.24
CA LYS A 137 20.73 1.33 -10.21
C LYS A 137 20.71 -0.03 -9.52
N GLU A 138 21.51 -0.96 -10.01
CA GLU A 138 21.57 -2.32 -9.48
C GLU A 138 21.98 -2.35 -7.98
N ASP A 139 22.96 -1.56 -7.59
CA ASP A 139 23.37 -1.42 -6.19
C ASP A 139 22.21 -1.00 -5.29
N LYS A 140 21.37 -0.06 -5.77
CA LYS A 140 20.18 0.39 -5.05
C LYS A 140 19.15 -0.73 -4.90
N ILE A 141 18.93 -1.52 -5.95
CA ILE A 141 18.00 -2.66 -5.91
C ILE A 141 18.49 -3.70 -4.92
N ASN A 142 19.78 -4.05 -5.00
CA ASN A 142 20.40 -5.02 -4.10
C ASN A 142 20.30 -4.57 -2.63
N SER A 143 20.59 -3.31 -2.33
CA SER A 143 20.42 -2.77 -0.98
C SER A 143 18.99 -2.86 -0.49
N CYS A 144 17.98 -2.60 -1.34
CA CYS A 144 16.58 -2.72 -0.96
C CYS A 144 16.16 -4.17 -0.68
N PHE A 145 16.70 -5.14 -1.40
CA PHE A 145 16.39 -6.56 -1.20
C PHE A 145 17.08 -7.17 0.04
N THR A 146 18.14 -6.54 0.53
CA THR A 146 18.92 -7.01 1.70
C THR A 146 18.64 -6.22 2.98
N ASP A 147 18.06 -5.02 2.90
CA ASP A 147 17.70 -4.22 4.07
C ASP A 147 16.51 -4.87 4.80
N GLU A 148 16.79 -5.54 5.91
CA GLU A 148 15.79 -5.98 6.90
C GLU A 148 15.28 -4.76 7.69
N LYS A 149 14.31 -4.05 7.15
CA LYS A 149 13.61 -2.96 7.88
C LYS A 149 12.17 -3.30 8.12
#